data_dcb985e19e873e65271a7a206a294259
#
_entry.id   dcb985e19e873e65271a7a206a294259
#
_cell.length_a   1.000
_cell.length_b   1.000
_cell.length_c   1.000
_cell.angle_alpha   90.00
_cell.angle_beta   90.00
_cell.angle_gamma   90.00
#
_symmetry.space_group_name_H-M   'P 1'
#
loop_
_entity.id
_entity.type
_entity.pdbx_description
1 polymer ?
#
loop_
_entity_poly.entity_id
_entity_poly.type
_entity_poly.pdbx_seq_one_letter_code
_entity_poly.pdbx_strand_id
1 'polypeptide(L)'
;VATKQQVSSDPNKFQDVVKLPLRKLNVSIPLKKPGNYEHVRIELIMPGAAWWRIKLIDNTTSWRPSMHFSSVWKSGLANKTDAKAQWLYVDLGTEADFDQVNLFWVNKARQGKIQVSNDARNWSDIATLGQQKKKGLIEKVACKGHGRYVRLQLTEPDASGHYALSEMQVMGKGGLRAETANTLASKNGKQMLNQWLLRREGSDAWIQATVPGTVLTSYMNIGAVPDNRFDDNMRQISESFFNSDFWYRTTIEHKPSANKQQHTYLNFDGINWKADILLNGEKIGRIDGAFIRSRIDVTKKLKPGSNKLEVHVIKNAHFGVVKQKNLQNTDLNGGELGADNPTFHASIGWDWITNTPGREIGIWNDVYLTHDNGVSVSDPVVTSTLNLPDTLASMTPSVFLQNADAVAKTVKLAGYIGKIKFEQEVSLQPNEKREVSFAPTDYPQLKNQRMNLWWPNGY
;
A
#
# COMPACT_ATOMS: atom_id res chain seq x y z
N VAL A 1 -18.83 -31.55 11.28
CA VAL A 1 -17.70 -30.69 11.00
C VAL A 1 -16.67 -30.89 12.08
N ALA A 2 -15.44 -31.20 11.72
CA ALA A 2 -14.35 -31.41 12.65
C ALA A 2 -13.22 -30.41 12.32
N THR A 3 -12.59 -29.89 13.35
CA THR A 3 -11.38 -29.07 13.22
C THR A 3 -10.22 -29.84 13.75
N LYS A 4 -9.14 -29.82 13.02
CA LYS A 4 -7.89 -30.39 13.40
C LYS A 4 -6.84 -29.28 13.51
N GLN A 5 -6.24 -29.14 14.67
CA GLN A 5 -5.12 -28.25 14.90
C GLN A 5 -3.84 -29.05 14.91
N GLN A 6 -2.85 -28.57 14.22
CA GLN A 6 -1.53 -29.17 14.11
C GLN A 6 -0.45 -28.13 14.36
N VAL A 7 0.63 -28.53 14.99
CA VAL A 7 1.79 -27.70 15.26
C VAL A 7 3.08 -28.40 14.84
N SER A 8 4.07 -27.64 14.43
CA SER A 8 5.37 -28.16 14.04
C SER A 8 6.46 -27.09 14.09
N SER A 9 7.69 -27.50 14.33
CA SER A 9 8.91 -26.72 14.02
C SER A 9 9.46 -27.07 12.62
N ASP A 10 8.93 -28.11 11.98
CA ASP A 10 9.24 -28.48 10.58
C ASP A 10 7.94 -28.39 9.76
N PRO A 11 7.86 -27.49 8.73
CA PRO A 11 6.64 -27.30 7.95
C PRO A 11 6.17 -28.55 7.20
N ASN A 12 6.97 -29.62 7.17
CA ASN A 12 6.61 -30.89 6.55
C ASN A 12 6.17 -31.97 7.56
N LYS A 13 6.23 -31.69 8.86
CA LYS A 13 5.94 -32.68 9.93
C LYS A 13 5.03 -32.06 10.97
N PHE A 14 3.75 -32.16 10.78
CA PHE A 14 2.75 -31.67 11.72
C PHE A 14 2.28 -32.77 12.68
N GLN A 15 2.15 -32.41 13.95
CA GLN A 15 1.52 -33.27 14.97
C GLN A 15 0.11 -32.78 15.26
N ASP A 16 -0.85 -33.70 15.29
CA ASP A 16 -2.21 -33.41 15.68
C ASP A 16 -2.27 -33.06 17.16
N VAL A 17 -2.76 -31.87 17.48
CA VAL A 17 -2.89 -31.41 18.87
C VAL A 17 -4.33 -31.51 19.34
N VAL A 18 -5.28 -31.21 18.47
CA VAL A 18 -6.71 -31.24 18.78
C VAL A 18 -7.56 -31.62 17.58
N LYS A 19 -8.58 -32.46 17.79
CA LYS A 19 -9.70 -32.67 16.89
C LYS A 19 -10.97 -32.27 17.62
N LEU A 20 -11.70 -31.30 17.13
CA LEU A 20 -12.93 -30.82 17.75
C LEU A 20 -14.09 -30.79 16.76
N PRO A 21 -15.28 -31.22 17.15
CA PRO A 21 -16.49 -30.92 16.41
C PRO A 21 -16.85 -29.46 16.60
N LEU A 22 -16.90 -28.68 15.52
CA LEU A 22 -17.28 -27.27 15.56
C LEU A 22 -18.81 -27.18 15.62
N ARG A 23 -19.32 -26.87 16.80
CA ARG A 23 -20.73 -26.53 17.05
C ARG A 23 -20.93 -25.11 17.55
N LYS A 24 -19.85 -24.36 17.78
CA LYS A 24 -19.86 -22.99 18.31
C LYS A 24 -19.06 -22.06 17.41
N LEU A 25 -19.52 -20.82 17.27
CA LEU A 25 -18.91 -19.79 16.42
C LEU A 25 -17.59 -19.24 16.96
N ASN A 26 -17.37 -19.27 18.27
CA ASN A 26 -16.11 -18.87 18.90
C ASN A 26 -15.61 -20.03 19.76
N VAL A 27 -14.46 -20.57 19.40
CA VAL A 27 -13.82 -21.66 20.15
C VAL A 27 -12.43 -21.21 20.53
N SER A 28 -12.14 -21.20 21.84
CA SER A 28 -10.77 -21.08 22.34
C SER A 28 -10.22 -22.50 22.54
N ILE A 29 -9.13 -22.80 21.85
CA ILE A 29 -8.54 -24.14 21.89
C ILE A 29 -7.16 -24.04 22.52
N PRO A 30 -7.01 -24.41 23.81
CA PRO A 30 -5.69 -24.47 24.44
C PRO A 30 -4.88 -25.58 23.82
N LEU A 31 -3.60 -25.33 23.57
CA LEU A 31 -2.64 -26.35 23.18
C LEU A 31 -2.46 -27.36 24.31
N LYS A 32 -2.62 -28.67 24.02
CA LYS A 32 -2.37 -29.72 25.00
C LYS A 32 -0.93 -29.79 25.51
N LYS A 33 0.00 -29.32 24.70
CA LYS A 33 1.42 -29.16 25.05
C LYS A 33 1.85 -27.76 24.70
N PRO A 34 1.97 -26.85 25.66
CA PRO A 34 2.61 -25.55 25.46
C PRO A 34 4.06 -25.76 24.98
N GLY A 35 4.51 -24.95 24.04
CA GLY A 35 5.85 -25.04 23.48
C GLY A 35 6.08 -23.93 22.45
N ASN A 36 7.33 -23.78 22.03
CA ASN A 36 7.68 -22.87 20.95
C ASN A 36 7.49 -23.59 19.62
N TYR A 37 6.56 -23.10 18.82
CA TYR A 37 6.26 -23.65 17.50
C TYR A 37 6.40 -22.56 16.45
N GLU A 38 7.09 -22.85 15.38
CA GLU A 38 7.26 -21.94 14.25
C GLU A 38 6.05 -21.96 13.32
N HIS A 39 5.37 -23.10 13.26
CA HIS A 39 4.26 -23.30 12.33
C HIS A 39 3.03 -23.85 13.04
N VAL A 40 1.87 -23.21 12.83
CA VAL A 40 0.57 -23.71 13.28
C VAL A 40 -0.30 -23.91 12.03
N ARG A 41 -0.79 -25.14 11.87
CA ARG A 41 -1.72 -25.49 10.82
C ARG A 41 -3.10 -25.77 11.40
N ILE A 42 -4.12 -25.14 10.87
CA ILE A 42 -5.51 -25.40 11.20
C ILE A 42 -6.19 -25.98 9.96
N GLU A 43 -6.64 -27.22 10.06
CA GLU A 43 -7.37 -27.89 9.00
C GLU A 43 -8.86 -27.86 9.34
N LEU A 44 -9.63 -27.18 8.50
CA LEU A 44 -11.08 -27.06 8.61
C LEU A 44 -11.72 -28.00 7.61
N ILE A 45 -12.44 -29.01 8.10
CA ILE A 45 -13.14 -29.98 7.27
C ILE A 45 -14.60 -29.55 7.21
N MET A 46 -14.95 -28.69 6.24
CA MET A 46 -16.32 -28.23 6.04
C MET A 46 -16.73 -28.26 4.58
N PRO A 47 -17.94 -28.68 4.28
CA PRO A 47 -18.58 -28.41 3.01
C PRO A 47 -19.17 -26.97 3.04
N GLY A 48 -18.74 -26.12 2.11
CA GLY A 48 -19.29 -24.78 1.94
C GLY A 48 -18.42 -23.65 2.48
N ALA A 49 -18.67 -22.43 1.98
CA ALA A 49 -17.96 -21.22 2.38
C ALA A 49 -18.32 -20.82 3.81
N ALA A 50 -17.36 -20.88 4.71
CA ALA A 50 -17.50 -20.36 6.05
C ALA A 50 -16.39 -19.37 6.34
N TRP A 51 -16.76 -18.30 7.01
CA TRP A 51 -15.84 -17.24 7.45
C TRP A 51 -15.11 -17.69 8.69
N TRP A 52 -13.77 -17.72 8.63
CA TRP A 52 -12.95 -18.05 9.76
C TRP A 52 -12.01 -16.91 10.09
N ARG A 53 -12.09 -16.44 11.32
CA ARG A 53 -11.07 -15.61 11.90
C ARG A 53 -10.26 -16.46 12.86
N ILE A 54 -8.99 -16.66 12.56
CA ILE A 54 -8.06 -17.36 13.41
C ILE A 54 -7.26 -16.30 14.18
N LYS A 55 -7.43 -16.29 15.50
CA LYS A 55 -6.59 -15.51 16.40
C LYS A 55 -5.70 -16.49 17.14
N LEU A 56 -4.40 -16.46 16.89
CA LEU A 56 -3.43 -17.12 17.74
C LEU A 56 -3.19 -16.22 18.95
N ILE A 57 -3.39 -16.75 20.14
CA ILE A 57 -3.17 -16.05 21.39
C ILE A 57 -1.87 -16.57 21.98
N ASP A 58 -0.90 -15.70 22.08
CA ASP A 58 0.39 -15.91 22.70
C ASP A 58 0.49 -15.01 23.93
N ASN A 59 1.16 -15.49 24.97
CA ASN A 59 1.47 -14.70 26.15
C ASN A 59 2.60 -13.70 25.93
N THR A 60 3.23 -13.71 24.75
CA THR A 60 4.27 -12.77 24.37
C THR A 60 3.72 -11.68 23.47
N THR A 61 4.10 -10.42 23.70
CA THR A 61 3.69 -9.26 22.90
C THR A 61 4.37 -9.18 21.54
N SER A 62 5.25 -10.14 21.21
CA SER A 62 6.10 -10.12 20.04
C SER A 62 5.62 -11.00 18.88
N TRP A 63 4.53 -11.73 19.04
CA TRP A 63 4.05 -12.59 17.96
C TRP A 63 3.58 -11.79 16.76
N ARG A 64 4.19 -12.00 15.62
CA ARG A 64 3.78 -11.44 14.33
C ARG A 64 3.20 -12.57 13.48
N PRO A 65 1.99 -12.41 12.93
CA PRO A 65 1.47 -13.40 12.01
C PRO A 65 2.45 -13.56 10.85
N SER A 66 2.76 -14.80 10.52
CA SER A 66 3.50 -15.12 9.30
C SER A 66 2.81 -14.49 8.10
N MET A 67 3.59 -14.00 7.16
CA MET A 67 3.11 -13.37 5.91
C MET A 67 2.25 -14.29 5.04
N HIS A 68 2.18 -15.56 5.35
CA HIS A 68 1.53 -16.59 4.53
C HIS A 68 0.00 -16.63 4.64
N PHE A 69 -0.63 -15.66 5.28
CA PHE A 69 -2.09 -15.63 5.49
C PHE A 69 -2.85 -14.74 4.51
N SER A 70 -2.21 -14.20 3.49
CA SER A 70 -2.84 -13.16 2.72
C SER A 70 -3.96 -13.65 1.82
N SER A 71 -3.90 -14.70 1.14
CA SER A 71 -4.98 -15.28 0.35
C SER A 71 -4.63 -16.69 -0.09
N VAL A 72 -5.61 -17.54 -0.18
CA VAL A 72 -5.46 -18.86 -0.78
C VAL A 72 -6.06 -18.79 -2.17
N TRP A 73 -5.22 -18.92 -3.21
CA TRP A 73 -5.75 -19.21 -4.53
C TRP A 73 -6.41 -20.60 -4.50
N LYS A 74 -7.65 -20.69 -4.93
CA LYS A 74 -8.40 -21.93 -5.05
C LYS A 74 -8.95 -22.05 -6.46
N SER A 75 -8.72 -23.20 -7.10
CA SER A 75 -9.30 -23.47 -8.40
C SER A 75 -10.80 -23.77 -8.31
N GLY A 76 -11.52 -23.65 -9.44
CA GLY A 76 -12.80 -24.33 -9.60
C GLY A 76 -12.66 -25.86 -9.43
N LEU A 77 -13.80 -26.58 -9.39
CA LEU A 77 -13.80 -28.05 -9.42
C LEU A 77 -13.12 -28.50 -10.73
N ALA A 78 -12.05 -29.24 -10.60
CA ALA A 78 -11.46 -29.95 -11.72
C ALA A 78 -12.28 -31.21 -11.96
N ASN A 79 -13.30 -31.12 -12.81
CA ASN A 79 -14.08 -32.30 -13.19
C ASN A 79 -13.16 -33.28 -13.90
N LYS A 80 -13.22 -34.54 -13.51
CA LYS A 80 -12.46 -35.66 -14.10
C LYS A 80 -12.68 -35.84 -15.61
N THR A 81 -13.75 -35.27 -16.14
CA THR A 81 -14.14 -35.36 -17.55
C THR A 81 -13.70 -34.15 -18.41
N ASP A 82 -13.48 -32.99 -17.79
CA ASP A 82 -12.97 -31.81 -18.49
C ASP A 82 -11.49 -31.60 -18.13
N ALA A 83 -10.62 -32.22 -18.87
CA ALA A 83 -9.16 -32.18 -18.70
C ALA A 83 -8.54 -30.81 -19.04
N LYS A 84 -9.24 -29.69 -18.78
CA LYS A 84 -8.65 -28.38 -18.89
C LYS A 84 -7.73 -28.16 -17.70
N ALA A 85 -6.43 -28.10 -17.97
CA ALA A 85 -5.42 -27.74 -16.99
C ALA A 85 -5.81 -26.43 -16.30
N GLN A 86 -5.83 -26.44 -14.96
CA GLN A 86 -5.94 -25.23 -14.17
C GLN A 86 -4.56 -24.58 -14.06
N TRP A 87 -4.51 -23.28 -14.05
CA TRP A 87 -3.24 -22.58 -13.95
C TRP A 87 -3.36 -21.25 -13.21
N LEU A 88 -2.22 -20.83 -12.67
CA LEU A 88 -1.98 -19.47 -12.21
C LEU A 88 -0.55 -19.08 -12.60
N TYR A 89 -0.30 -17.79 -12.74
CA TYR A 89 1.06 -17.31 -12.96
C TYR A 89 1.35 -16.08 -12.13
N VAL A 90 2.65 -15.83 -11.91
CA VAL A 90 3.18 -14.61 -11.33
C VAL A 90 3.90 -13.80 -12.40
N ASP A 91 3.72 -12.49 -12.41
CA ASP A 91 4.49 -11.54 -13.21
C ASP A 91 5.64 -11.02 -12.35
N LEU A 92 6.87 -11.33 -12.72
CA LEU A 92 8.08 -10.84 -12.07
C LEU A 92 8.36 -9.36 -12.37
N GLY A 93 7.58 -8.79 -13.30
CA GLY A 93 7.68 -7.41 -13.75
C GLY A 93 8.81 -7.13 -14.73
N THR A 94 9.78 -8.01 -14.84
CA THR A 94 10.88 -8.00 -15.81
C THR A 94 11.36 -9.43 -16.05
N GLU A 95 12.12 -9.65 -17.14
CA GLU A 95 12.85 -10.90 -17.31
C GLU A 95 13.85 -11.07 -16.16
N ALA A 96 13.88 -12.25 -15.58
CA ALA A 96 14.75 -12.59 -14.47
C ALA A 96 15.21 -14.04 -14.56
N ASP A 97 16.40 -14.32 -14.05
CA ASP A 97 16.91 -15.65 -13.85
C ASP A 97 16.46 -16.18 -12.49
N PHE A 98 15.97 -17.42 -12.45
CA PHE A 98 15.59 -18.10 -11.24
C PHE A 98 15.94 -19.58 -11.28
N ASP A 99 16.15 -20.18 -10.09
CA ASP A 99 16.63 -21.55 -9.96
C ASP A 99 15.77 -22.42 -9.07
N GLN A 100 14.73 -21.85 -8.44
CA GLN A 100 13.82 -22.60 -7.58
C GLN A 100 12.44 -21.93 -7.53
N VAL A 101 11.39 -22.75 -7.45
CA VAL A 101 10.03 -22.31 -7.12
C VAL A 101 9.56 -23.04 -5.87
N ASN A 102 9.14 -22.28 -4.86
CA ASN A 102 8.54 -22.80 -3.63
C ASN A 102 7.03 -22.70 -3.72
N LEU A 103 6.34 -23.79 -3.48
CA LEU A 103 4.89 -23.90 -3.50
C LEU A 103 4.39 -24.25 -2.11
N PHE A 104 3.50 -23.43 -1.56
CA PHE A 104 2.88 -23.63 -0.25
C PHE A 104 1.44 -24.06 -0.44
N TRP A 105 1.21 -25.36 -0.42
CA TRP A 105 -0.07 -25.96 -0.71
C TRP A 105 -1.03 -25.96 0.48
N VAL A 106 -2.28 -25.75 0.20
CA VAL A 106 -3.41 -26.13 1.05
C VAL A 106 -4.00 -27.45 0.55
N ASN A 107 -4.30 -27.53 -0.76
CA ASN A 107 -4.65 -28.77 -1.45
C ASN A 107 -3.63 -29.00 -2.56
N LYS A 108 -2.78 -30.02 -2.37
CA LYS A 108 -1.63 -30.25 -3.26
C LYS A 108 -2.05 -30.91 -4.57
N ALA A 109 -1.52 -30.42 -5.68
CA ALA A 109 -1.61 -31.10 -6.96
C ALA A 109 -0.82 -32.42 -6.93
N ARG A 110 -1.36 -33.45 -7.59
CA ARG A 110 -0.65 -34.71 -7.84
C ARG A 110 0.27 -34.58 -9.04
N GLN A 111 -0.15 -33.83 -10.05
CA GLN A 111 0.63 -33.57 -11.25
C GLN A 111 0.47 -32.14 -11.72
N GLY A 112 1.52 -31.64 -12.35
CA GLY A 112 1.56 -30.30 -12.92
C GLY A 112 2.93 -29.98 -13.49
N LYS A 113 3.08 -28.73 -13.96
CA LYS A 113 4.31 -28.23 -14.55
C LYS A 113 4.57 -26.79 -14.09
N ILE A 114 5.83 -26.43 -14.00
CA ILE A 114 6.26 -25.05 -13.95
C ILE A 114 6.69 -24.63 -15.34
N GLN A 115 6.19 -23.50 -15.79
CA GLN A 115 6.44 -22.96 -17.12
C GLN A 115 6.89 -21.50 -17.02
N VAL A 116 7.63 -21.06 -18.02
CA VAL A 116 8.14 -19.68 -18.13
C VAL A 116 7.71 -19.07 -19.45
N SER A 117 7.51 -17.74 -19.44
CA SER A 117 7.18 -16.95 -20.61
C SER A 117 7.67 -15.51 -20.49
N ASN A 118 7.87 -14.83 -21.63
CA ASN A 118 8.13 -13.39 -21.69
C ASN A 118 6.91 -12.57 -22.15
N ASP A 119 5.88 -13.21 -22.67
CA ASP A 119 4.70 -12.56 -23.25
C ASP A 119 3.36 -13.02 -22.64
N ALA A 120 3.41 -13.92 -21.64
CA ALA A 120 2.26 -14.57 -21.01
C ALA A 120 1.34 -15.35 -22.00
N ARG A 121 1.79 -15.60 -23.21
CA ARG A 121 1.07 -16.32 -24.27
C ARG A 121 1.78 -17.61 -24.64
N ASN A 122 3.07 -17.51 -24.95
CA ASN A 122 3.92 -18.63 -25.31
C ASN A 122 4.66 -19.14 -24.09
N TRP A 123 4.46 -20.42 -23.73
CA TRP A 123 4.96 -21.00 -22.49
C TRP A 123 5.89 -22.17 -22.75
N SER A 124 7.03 -22.19 -22.07
CA SER A 124 7.99 -23.28 -22.10
C SER A 124 8.02 -24.02 -20.77
N ASP A 125 7.98 -25.35 -20.80
CA ASP A 125 8.08 -26.20 -19.63
C ASP A 125 9.51 -26.17 -19.08
N ILE A 126 9.67 -25.92 -17.78
CA ILE A 126 10.97 -25.89 -17.09
C ILE A 126 11.09 -26.89 -15.94
N ALA A 127 9.98 -27.36 -15.41
CA ALA A 127 9.96 -28.40 -14.39
C ALA A 127 8.61 -29.13 -14.36
N THR A 128 8.61 -30.38 -13.87
CA THR A 128 7.42 -31.20 -13.68
C THR A 128 7.18 -31.41 -12.17
N LEU A 129 5.92 -31.30 -11.73
CA LEU A 129 5.47 -31.58 -10.39
C LEU A 129 5.05 -33.05 -10.24
N GLY A 130 4.99 -33.51 -8.99
CA GLY A 130 4.49 -34.86 -8.68
C GLY A 130 5.54 -35.95 -8.64
N GLN A 131 6.79 -35.65 -9.02
CA GLN A 131 7.89 -36.64 -8.98
C GLN A 131 8.48 -36.89 -7.57
N GLN A 132 8.18 -36.00 -6.61
CA GLN A 132 8.69 -36.14 -5.24
C GLN A 132 7.77 -36.98 -4.37
N LYS A 133 8.29 -38.10 -3.86
CA LYS A 133 7.59 -38.99 -2.90
C LYS A 133 7.33 -38.33 -1.53
N LYS A 134 7.71 -37.07 -1.30
CA LYS A 134 7.55 -36.39 -0.02
C LYS A 134 6.11 -35.93 0.20
N LYS A 135 5.50 -36.39 1.26
CA LYS A 135 4.12 -36.07 1.70
C LYS A 135 4.01 -34.71 2.39
N GLY A 136 4.66 -33.67 1.93
CA GLY A 136 4.60 -32.34 2.55
C GLY A 136 3.73 -31.37 1.75
N LEU A 137 3.18 -30.35 2.41
CA LEU A 137 2.45 -29.24 1.78
C LEU A 137 3.37 -28.13 1.27
N ILE A 138 4.62 -28.15 1.64
CA ILE A 138 5.64 -27.26 1.06
C ILE A 138 6.44 -28.06 0.05
N GLU A 139 6.43 -27.62 -1.20
CA GLU A 139 7.16 -28.24 -2.27
C GLU A 139 8.18 -27.25 -2.85
N LYS A 140 9.45 -27.60 -2.72
CA LYS A 140 10.54 -26.83 -3.31
C LYS A 140 10.97 -27.51 -4.61
N VAL A 141 10.74 -26.84 -5.71
CA VAL A 141 11.01 -27.34 -7.04
C VAL A 141 12.27 -26.65 -7.59
N ALA A 142 13.36 -27.39 -7.66
CA ALA A 142 14.56 -26.91 -8.33
C ALA A 142 14.28 -26.85 -9.84
N CYS A 143 14.54 -25.72 -10.48
CA CYS A 143 14.34 -25.48 -11.89
C CYS A 143 15.30 -24.39 -12.37
N LYS A 144 15.64 -24.39 -13.64
CA LYS A 144 16.35 -23.26 -14.26
C LYS A 144 15.39 -22.57 -15.23
N GLY A 145 15.07 -21.32 -14.93
CA GLY A 145 14.19 -20.52 -15.75
C GLY A 145 14.77 -19.13 -16.01
N HIS A 146 14.45 -18.60 -17.17
CA HIS A 146 14.71 -17.22 -17.55
C HIS A 146 13.44 -16.66 -18.20
N GLY A 147 12.85 -15.62 -17.61
CA GLY A 147 11.67 -14.97 -18.17
C GLY A 147 10.96 -14.08 -17.18
N ARG A 148 9.93 -13.40 -17.67
CA ARG A 148 9.12 -12.46 -16.89
C ARG A 148 7.96 -13.13 -16.17
N TYR A 149 7.33 -14.12 -16.80
CA TYR A 149 6.15 -14.78 -16.25
C TYR A 149 6.47 -16.21 -15.87
N VAL A 150 6.08 -16.63 -14.68
CA VAL A 150 6.25 -18.00 -14.18
C VAL A 150 4.88 -18.59 -13.91
N ARG A 151 4.49 -19.63 -14.63
CA ARG A 151 3.19 -20.28 -14.54
C ARG A 151 3.28 -21.62 -13.85
N LEU A 152 2.32 -21.88 -12.98
CA LEU A 152 2.02 -23.19 -12.45
C LEU A 152 0.83 -23.73 -13.22
N GLN A 153 1.04 -24.79 -14.02
CA GLN A 153 -0.01 -25.50 -14.74
C GLN A 153 -0.29 -26.83 -14.05
N LEU A 154 -1.53 -27.07 -13.65
CA LEU A 154 -1.95 -28.18 -12.83
C LEU A 154 -2.89 -29.10 -13.60
N THR A 155 -2.62 -30.40 -13.59
CA THR A 155 -3.32 -31.39 -14.45
C THR A 155 -4.04 -32.47 -13.64
N GLU A 156 -3.62 -32.75 -12.40
CA GLU A 156 -4.23 -33.75 -11.56
C GLU A 156 -4.39 -33.23 -10.12
N PRO A 157 -5.65 -33.05 -9.62
CA PRO A 157 -5.90 -32.65 -8.24
C PRO A 157 -5.74 -33.84 -7.29
N ASP A 158 -5.72 -33.55 -6.00
CA ASP A 158 -5.89 -34.55 -4.95
C ASP A 158 -7.35 -35.03 -4.86
N ALA A 159 -7.66 -35.82 -3.82
CA ALA A 159 -9.00 -36.36 -3.62
C ALA A 159 -10.11 -35.30 -3.40
N SER A 160 -9.73 -34.04 -3.10
CA SER A 160 -10.68 -32.93 -2.93
C SER A 160 -11.26 -32.42 -4.25
N GLY A 161 -10.65 -32.76 -5.37
CA GLY A 161 -11.04 -32.27 -6.69
C GLY A 161 -10.70 -30.79 -6.95
N HIS A 162 -9.96 -30.15 -6.04
CA HIS A 162 -9.54 -28.77 -6.14
C HIS A 162 -8.03 -28.64 -5.94
N TYR A 163 -7.47 -27.57 -6.49
CA TYR A 163 -6.15 -27.08 -6.12
C TYR A 163 -6.33 -25.90 -5.17
N ALA A 164 -5.48 -25.82 -4.14
CA ALA A 164 -5.43 -24.65 -3.31
C ALA A 164 -3.98 -24.38 -2.90
N LEU A 165 -3.52 -23.15 -3.16
CA LEU A 165 -2.15 -22.71 -2.95
C LEU A 165 -2.17 -21.42 -2.12
N SER A 166 -1.49 -21.42 -0.98
CA SER A 166 -1.40 -20.24 -0.12
C SER A 166 -0.33 -19.27 -0.59
N GLU A 167 0.76 -19.79 -1.22
CA GLU A 167 1.84 -18.95 -1.71
C GLU A 167 2.64 -19.66 -2.81
N MET A 168 3.16 -18.87 -3.75
CA MET A 168 4.13 -19.26 -4.75
C MET A 168 5.30 -18.27 -4.72
N GLN A 169 6.51 -18.77 -4.42
CA GLN A 169 7.73 -17.98 -4.40
C GLN A 169 8.64 -18.40 -5.55
N VAL A 170 9.10 -17.44 -6.33
CA VAL A 170 10.10 -17.65 -7.37
C VAL A 170 11.44 -17.14 -6.83
N MET A 171 12.42 -18.03 -6.71
CA MET A 171 13.70 -17.78 -6.07
C MET A 171 14.83 -17.80 -7.10
N GLY A 172 15.73 -16.83 -7.00
CA GLY A 172 16.88 -16.72 -7.91
C GLY A 172 18.04 -15.97 -7.29
N LYS A 173 19.18 -16.00 -7.96
CA LYS A 173 20.35 -15.19 -7.61
C LYS A 173 20.27 -13.85 -8.34
N GLY A 174 20.62 -12.77 -7.66
CA GLY A 174 20.61 -11.43 -8.23
C GLY A 174 19.53 -10.53 -7.66
N GLY A 175 18.68 -11.07 -6.79
CA GLY A 175 17.64 -10.31 -6.10
C GLY A 175 16.47 -9.96 -6.99
N LEU A 176 15.70 -9.03 -6.51
CA LEU A 176 14.51 -8.51 -7.15
C LEU A 176 14.88 -7.63 -8.33
N ARG A 177 13.87 -7.36 -9.15
CA ARG A 177 13.91 -6.39 -10.25
C ARG A 177 14.80 -5.20 -9.91
N ALA A 178 15.70 -4.86 -10.83
CA ALA A 178 16.46 -3.63 -10.76
C ALA A 178 15.50 -2.44 -10.61
N GLU A 179 15.76 -1.58 -9.62
CA GLU A 179 14.99 -0.35 -9.46
C GLU A 179 15.17 0.50 -10.71
N THR A 180 14.08 0.86 -11.35
CA THR A 180 14.11 1.81 -12.43
C THR A 180 14.17 3.19 -11.81
N ALA A 181 15.21 3.98 -12.14
CA ALA A 181 15.28 5.37 -11.74
C ALA A 181 14.04 6.12 -12.24
N ASN A 182 13.51 7.01 -11.37
CA ASN A 182 12.39 7.85 -11.77
C ASN A 182 12.78 8.73 -12.95
N THR A 183 12.04 8.61 -14.04
CA THR A 183 12.11 9.57 -15.10
C THR A 183 11.49 10.87 -14.59
N LEU A 184 12.30 11.90 -14.44
CA LEU A 184 11.86 13.18 -13.90
C LEU A 184 11.01 13.92 -14.94
N ALA A 185 9.76 13.46 -15.12
CA ALA A 185 8.78 14.20 -15.89
C ALA A 185 8.33 15.41 -15.08
N SER A 186 8.51 16.62 -15.63
CA SER A 186 8.02 17.84 -15.00
C SER A 186 6.56 18.07 -15.40
N LYS A 187 5.69 18.22 -14.39
CA LYS A 187 4.32 18.66 -14.57
C LYS A 187 4.11 19.88 -13.68
N ASN A 188 3.87 21.05 -14.28
CA ASN A 188 3.65 22.30 -13.54
C ASN A 188 4.78 22.60 -12.51
N GLY A 189 6.04 22.40 -12.89
CA GLY A 189 7.19 22.61 -11.99
C GLY A 189 7.41 21.48 -10.96
N LYS A 190 6.60 20.45 -10.95
CA LYS A 190 6.74 19.26 -10.10
C LYS A 190 7.43 18.14 -10.87
N GLN A 191 8.48 17.59 -10.29
CA GLN A 191 9.16 16.39 -10.80
C GLN A 191 8.59 15.19 -10.04
N MET A 192 7.67 14.46 -10.68
CA MET A 192 6.93 13.37 -10.03
C MET A 192 7.80 12.15 -9.76
N LEU A 193 7.67 11.58 -8.57
CA LEU A 193 8.28 10.31 -8.19
C LEU A 193 7.19 9.24 -8.19
N ASN A 194 7.11 8.47 -9.29
CA ASN A 194 6.01 7.53 -9.54
C ASN A 194 6.43 6.06 -9.71
N GLN A 195 7.72 5.77 -9.53
CA GLN A 195 8.26 4.42 -9.61
C GLN A 195 8.70 3.96 -8.21
N TRP A 196 7.89 3.11 -7.58
CA TRP A 196 8.10 2.70 -6.22
C TRP A 196 8.07 1.19 -6.05
N LEU A 197 8.84 0.71 -5.11
CA LEU A 197 8.76 -0.64 -4.57
C LEU A 197 8.14 -0.59 -3.17
N LEU A 198 7.45 -1.65 -2.79
CA LEU A 198 6.78 -1.83 -1.51
C LEU A 198 7.23 -3.13 -0.86
N ARG A 199 7.47 -3.09 0.43
CA ARG A 199 7.79 -4.25 1.25
C ARG A 199 7.06 -4.19 2.58
N ARG A 200 6.49 -5.31 3.02
CA ARG A 200 5.97 -5.44 4.39
C ARG A 200 7.13 -5.62 5.37
N GLU A 201 7.03 -5.05 6.56
CA GLU A 201 8.00 -5.27 7.64
C GLU A 201 8.12 -6.77 7.96
N GLY A 202 9.34 -7.25 8.13
CA GLY A 202 9.66 -8.67 8.36
C GLY A 202 9.65 -9.55 7.11
N SER A 203 9.46 -8.98 5.91
CA SER A 203 9.63 -9.66 4.62
C SER A 203 10.88 -9.14 3.91
N ASP A 204 11.54 -10.02 3.14
CA ASP A 204 12.62 -9.62 2.24
C ASP A 204 12.11 -9.33 0.82
N ALA A 205 10.86 -9.67 0.53
CA ALA A 205 10.26 -9.51 -0.79
C ALA A 205 9.78 -8.07 -1.02
N TRP A 206 10.31 -7.43 -2.05
CA TRP A 206 9.84 -6.17 -2.59
C TRP A 206 8.91 -6.43 -3.77
N ILE A 207 7.81 -5.70 -3.83
CA ILE A 207 6.85 -5.74 -4.93
C ILE A 207 6.75 -4.37 -5.58
N GLN A 208 6.23 -4.31 -6.81
CA GLN A 208 5.89 -3.04 -7.44
C GLN A 208 4.80 -2.34 -6.65
N ALA A 209 5.06 -1.12 -6.21
CA ALA A 209 4.07 -0.30 -5.53
C ALA A 209 3.29 0.57 -6.51
N THR A 210 2.05 0.85 -6.16
CA THR A 210 1.22 1.89 -6.79
C THR A 210 1.27 3.14 -5.91
N VAL A 211 1.82 4.22 -6.43
CA VAL A 211 1.89 5.54 -5.78
C VAL A 211 1.49 6.61 -6.82
N PRO A 212 0.48 7.41 -6.55
CA PRO A 212 -0.43 7.40 -5.40
C PRO A 212 -1.25 6.12 -5.27
N GLY A 213 -1.43 5.64 -4.04
CA GLY A 213 -2.23 4.45 -3.75
C GLY A 213 -2.01 3.90 -2.36
N THR A 214 -2.81 2.89 -2.01
CA THR A 214 -2.68 2.18 -0.74
C THR A 214 -1.81 0.94 -0.88
N VAL A 215 -1.40 0.37 0.25
CA VAL A 215 -0.77 -0.96 0.28
C VAL A 215 -1.69 -1.99 -0.40
N LEU A 216 -2.99 -1.97 -0.08
CA LEU A 216 -3.96 -2.88 -0.71
C LEU A 216 -3.98 -2.72 -2.23
N THR A 217 -4.05 -1.47 -2.73
CA THR A 217 -4.03 -1.20 -4.16
C THR A 217 -2.78 -1.76 -4.84
N SER A 218 -1.62 -1.65 -4.18
CA SER A 218 -0.38 -2.21 -4.71
C SER A 218 -0.45 -3.73 -4.85
N TYR A 219 -0.96 -4.43 -3.82
CA TYR A 219 -1.13 -5.89 -3.86
C TYR A 219 -2.20 -6.34 -4.86
N MET A 220 -3.28 -5.56 -5.03
CA MET A 220 -4.29 -5.82 -6.07
C MET A 220 -3.71 -5.69 -7.48
N ASN A 221 -2.96 -4.63 -7.73
CA ASN A 221 -2.43 -4.35 -9.06
C ASN A 221 -1.40 -5.36 -9.54
N ILE A 222 -0.69 -6.02 -8.62
CA ILE A 222 0.20 -7.14 -8.98
C ILE A 222 -0.53 -8.51 -8.98
N GLY A 223 -1.84 -8.53 -8.71
CA GLY A 223 -2.64 -9.75 -8.69
C GLY A 223 -2.42 -10.65 -7.47
N ALA A 224 -1.80 -10.15 -6.39
CA ALA A 224 -1.54 -10.93 -5.18
C ALA A 224 -2.78 -11.11 -4.29
N VAL A 225 -3.75 -10.22 -4.42
CA VAL A 225 -5.06 -10.30 -3.77
C VAL A 225 -6.15 -10.04 -4.79
N PRO A 226 -7.37 -10.57 -4.59
CA PRO A 226 -8.47 -10.32 -5.51
C PRO A 226 -8.89 -8.85 -5.49
N ASP A 227 -9.47 -8.39 -6.61
CA ASP A 227 -10.03 -7.04 -6.70
C ASP A 227 -11.20 -6.89 -5.74
N ASN A 228 -11.04 -6.04 -4.75
CA ASN A 228 -12.02 -5.85 -3.67
C ASN A 228 -13.33 -5.17 -4.11
N ARG A 229 -13.40 -4.68 -5.34
CA ARG A 229 -14.59 -4.02 -5.91
C ARG A 229 -15.63 -5.01 -6.43
N PHE A 230 -15.29 -6.29 -6.56
CA PHE A 230 -16.16 -7.29 -7.14
C PHE A 230 -16.58 -8.33 -6.12
N ASP A 231 -17.90 -8.65 -6.12
CA ASP A 231 -18.53 -9.72 -5.36
C ASP A 231 -18.15 -9.68 -3.86
N ASP A 232 -17.82 -10.81 -3.28
CA ASP A 232 -17.37 -10.93 -1.89
C ASP A 232 -15.83 -10.97 -1.72
N ASN A 233 -15.09 -10.57 -2.74
CA ASN A 233 -13.62 -10.57 -2.75
C ASN A 233 -13.01 -9.83 -1.56
N MET A 234 -13.63 -8.72 -1.15
CA MET A 234 -13.20 -7.95 0.01
C MET A 234 -13.11 -8.81 1.28
N ARG A 235 -13.98 -9.82 1.41
CA ARG A 235 -14.02 -10.72 2.54
C ARG A 235 -12.94 -11.80 2.51
N GLN A 236 -12.29 -11.99 1.37
CA GLN A 236 -11.18 -12.94 1.19
C GLN A 236 -9.82 -12.34 1.54
N ILE A 237 -9.77 -11.04 1.76
CA ILE A 237 -8.54 -10.30 2.05
C ILE A 237 -8.35 -10.22 3.56
N SER A 238 -7.20 -10.70 4.07
CA SER A 238 -6.91 -10.73 5.49
C SER A 238 -6.52 -9.36 6.03
N GLU A 239 -7.29 -8.84 6.98
CA GLU A 239 -6.96 -7.62 7.73
C GLU A 239 -5.64 -7.73 8.51
N SER A 240 -5.31 -8.91 9.01
CA SER A 240 -4.11 -9.12 9.81
C SER A 240 -2.82 -8.88 9.02
N PHE A 241 -2.86 -9.06 7.70
CA PHE A 241 -1.72 -8.76 6.84
C PHE A 241 -1.32 -7.28 6.91
N PHE A 242 -2.30 -6.40 7.02
CA PHE A 242 -2.09 -4.94 7.04
C PHE A 242 -1.76 -4.39 8.43
N ASN A 243 -1.92 -5.18 9.50
CA ASN A 243 -1.48 -4.80 10.84
C ASN A 243 0.05 -4.91 10.99
N SER A 244 0.76 -4.21 10.17
CA SER A 244 2.22 -4.20 10.08
C SER A 244 2.71 -2.86 9.57
N ASP A 245 3.98 -2.56 9.76
CA ASP A 245 4.65 -1.47 9.08
C ASP A 245 4.94 -1.86 7.64
N PHE A 246 5.07 -0.85 6.77
CA PHE A 246 5.41 -1.03 5.37
C PHE A 246 6.52 -0.09 4.93
N TRP A 247 7.39 -0.57 4.07
CA TRP A 247 8.48 0.18 3.49
C TRP A 247 8.21 0.44 2.02
N TYR A 248 8.27 1.70 1.64
CA TYR A 248 8.33 2.11 0.25
C TYR A 248 9.74 2.52 -0.09
N ARG A 249 10.17 2.28 -1.33
CA ARG A 249 11.49 2.65 -1.80
C ARG A 249 11.44 3.11 -3.26
N THR A 250 12.19 4.18 -3.55
CA THR A 250 12.42 4.65 -4.91
C THR A 250 13.83 5.23 -5.05
N THR A 251 14.29 5.37 -6.27
CA THR A 251 15.58 5.97 -6.61
C THR A 251 15.37 7.33 -7.27
N ILE A 252 16.11 8.32 -6.83
CA ILE A 252 16.14 9.67 -7.40
C ILE A 252 17.46 9.89 -8.10
N GLU A 253 17.46 10.07 -9.41
CA GLU A 253 18.63 10.53 -10.14
C GLU A 253 18.73 12.05 -10.06
N HIS A 254 19.75 12.56 -9.38
CA HIS A 254 19.95 13.98 -9.15
C HIS A 254 21.13 14.52 -9.94
N LYS A 255 20.85 15.56 -10.74
CA LYS A 255 21.88 16.39 -11.39
C LYS A 255 21.96 17.73 -10.66
N PRO A 256 23.10 18.05 -10.04
CA PRO A 256 23.25 19.34 -9.37
C PRO A 256 22.96 20.50 -10.31
N SER A 257 22.26 21.49 -9.80
CA SER A 257 22.00 22.72 -10.54
C SER A 257 23.28 23.57 -10.67
N ALA A 258 23.45 24.20 -11.81
CA ALA A 258 24.47 25.26 -11.98
C ALA A 258 24.16 26.50 -11.11
N ASN A 259 22.87 26.71 -10.78
CA ASN A 259 22.45 27.80 -9.88
C ASN A 259 22.64 27.37 -8.43
N LYS A 260 23.68 27.89 -7.78
CA LYS A 260 23.99 27.61 -6.37
C LYS A 260 22.96 28.14 -5.36
N GLN A 261 22.05 29.00 -5.80
CA GLN A 261 20.94 29.51 -4.97
C GLN A 261 19.68 28.69 -5.08
N GLN A 262 19.69 27.66 -5.91
CA GLN A 262 18.53 26.78 -6.08
C GLN A 262 18.39 25.83 -4.89
N HIS A 263 17.21 25.83 -4.27
CA HIS A 263 16.80 24.86 -3.28
C HIS A 263 16.00 23.74 -3.94
N THR A 264 16.14 22.54 -3.43
CA THR A 264 15.37 21.36 -3.84
C THR A 264 14.59 20.83 -2.65
N TYR A 265 13.29 20.63 -2.85
CA TYR A 265 12.39 20.14 -1.81
C TYR A 265 11.75 18.83 -2.24
N LEU A 266 11.72 17.90 -1.31
CA LEU A 266 10.94 16.67 -1.41
C LEU A 266 9.58 16.91 -0.78
N ASN A 267 8.51 16.69 -1.56
CA ASN A 267 7.15 16.95 -1.15
C ASN A 267 6.35 15.67 -1.09
N PHE A 268 5.50 15.54 -0.07
CA PHE A 268 4.49 14.51 0.09
C PHE A 268 3.14 15.19 0.30
N ASP A 269 2.17 14.91 -0.57
CA ASP A 269 0.83 15.49 -0.45
C ASP A 269 -0.10 14.65 0.44
N GLY A 270 0.29 13.41 0.78
CA GLY A 270 -0.46 12.59 1.74
C GLY A 270 0.11 11.19 1.95
N ILE A 271 0.31 10.82 3.20
CA ILE A 271 0.67 9.47 3.64
C ILE A 271 -0.29 9.08 4.77
N ASN A 272 -0.93 7.93 4.67
CA ASN A 272 -1.74 7.43 5.76
C ASN A 272 -0.94 6.34 6.51
N TRP A 273 -0.46 6.52 7.76
CA TRP A 273 -0.81 7.77 8.50
C TRP A 273 0.45 8.43 9.08
N LYS A 274 1.43 7.68 9.57
CA LYS A 274 2.73 8.17 10.05
C LYS A 274 3.84 7.58 9.23
N ALA A 275 4.87 8.37 8.95
CA ALA A 275 6.01 7.86 8.22
C ALA A 275 7.31 8.52 8.64
N ASP A 276 8.37 7.72 8.72
CA ASP A 276 9.74 8.20 8.76
C ASP A 276 10.29 8.23 7.32
N ILE A 277 10.91 9.35 6.95
CA ILE A 277 11.47 9.59 5.62
C ILE A 277 12.99 9.49 5.70
N LEU A 278 13.55 8.59 4.88
CA LEU A 278 15.00 8.36 4.85
C LEU A 278 15.54 8.62 3.45
N LEU A 279 16.65 9.36 3.36
CA LEU A 279 17.39 9.60 2.12
C LEU A 279 18.82 9.08 2.29
N ASN A 280 19.22 8.14 1.43
CA ASN A 280 20.52 7.48 1.51
C ASN A 280 20.82 6.85 2.90
N GLY A 281 19.78 6.35 3.57
CA GLY A 281 19.85 5.73 4.91
C GLY A 281 19.79 6.73 6.08
N GLU A 282 19.86 8.04 5.83
CA GLU A 282 19.69 9.07 6.87
C GLU A 282 18.23 9.47 6.99
N LYS A 283 17.69 9.51 8.22
CA LYS A 283 16.36 10.04 8.49
C LYS A 283 16.35 11.56 8.31
N ILE A 284 15.57 12.03 7.35
CA ILE A 284 15.50 13.45 6.98
C ILE A 284 14.21 14.13 7.40
N GLY A 285 13.20 13.36 7.80
CA GLY A 285 11.91 13.91 8.22
C GLY A 285 10.98 12.86 8.79
N ARG A 286 9.86 13.34 9.32
CA ARG A 286 8.74 12.54 9.81
C ARG A 286 7.44 13.22 9.44
N ILE A 287 6.46 12.43 9.02
CA ILE A 287 5.08 12.84 8.81
C ILE A 287 4.23 12.16 9.89
N ASP A 288 3.34 12.91 10.54
CA ASP A 288 2.50 12.41 11.61
C ASP A 288 1.04 12.88 11.42
N GLY A 289 0.34 12.22 10.52
CA GLY A 289 -1.07 12.48 10.19
C GLY A 289 -1.40 12.23 8.73
N ALA A 290 -2.58 11.65 8.46
CA ALA A 290 -2.98 11.21 7.13
C ALA A 290 -3.24 12.37 6.14
N PHE A 291 -3.57 13.54 6.65
CA PHE A 291 -3.99 14.71 5.86
C PHE A 291 -2.99 15.87 5.91
N ILE A 292 -1.75 15.57 6.33
CA ILE A 292 -0.67 16.56 6.44
C ILE A 292 0.19 16.49 5.18
N ARG A 293 0.35 17.63 4.51
CA ARG A 293 1.36 17.81 3.48
C ARG A 293 2.73 18.04 4.13
N SER A 294 3.76 17.52 3.52
CA SER A 294 5.14 17.71 3.98
C SER A 294 6.01 18.22 2.86
N ARG A 295 6.89 19.16 3.20
CA ARG A 295 7.90 19.75 2.31
C ARG A 295 9.23 19.75 3.04
N ILE A 296 10.17 18.93 2.60
CA ILE A 296 11.47 18.70 3.25
C ILE A 296 12.56 19.29 2.35
N ASP A 297 13.39 20.18 2.87
CA ASP A 297 14.56 20.67 2.14
C ASP A 297 15.62 19.56 2.05
N VAL A 298 15.89 19.12 0.84
CA VAL A 298 16.88 18.09 0.53
C VAL A 298 18.08 18.63 -0.27
N THR A 299 18.19 19.94 -0.41
CA THR A 299 19.22 20.63 -1.20
C THR A 299 20.62 20.13 -0.88
N LYS A 300 20.96 20.06 0.41
CA LYS A 300 22.29 19.63 0.89
C LYS A 300 22.39 18.12 1.15
N LYS A 301 21.31 17.38 0.98
CA LYS A 301 21.23 15.94 1.28
C LYS A 301 21.26 15.07 0.03
N LEU A 302 20.84 15.61 -1.11
CA LEU A 302 20.97 14.96 -2.40
C LEU A 302 22.43 14.94 -2.86
N LYS A 303 22.89 13.75 -3.23
CA LYS A 303 24.20 13.52 -3.83
C LYS A 303 24.07 13.55 -5.35
N PRO A 304 25.11 13.99 -6.10
CA PRO A 304 25.12 13.79 -7.55
C PRO A 304 24.93 12.32 -7.91
N GLY A 305 24.09 12.03 -8.93
CA GLY A 305 23.75 10.69 -9.36
C GLY A 305 22.61 10.09 -8.54
N SER A 306 22.71 8.81 -8.25
CA SER A 306 21.65 8.00 -7.66
C SER A 306 21.49 8.21 -6.17
N ASN A 307 20.26 8.47 -5.72
CA ASN A 307 19.90 8.65 -4.32
C ASN A 307 18.75 7.70 -3.98
N LYS A 308 18.91 6.94 -2.90
CA LYS A 308 17.87 6.02 -2.42
C LYS A 308 16.94 6.76 -1.45
N LEU A 309 15.67 6.86 -1.81
CA LEU A 309 14.60 7.37 -0.95
C LEU A 309 13.81 6.20 -0.39
N GLU A 310 13.70 6.14 0.93
CA GLU A 310 12.88 5.15 1.64
C GLU A 310 11.86 5.85 2.54
N VAL A 311 10.65 5.28 2.58
CA VAL A 311 9.54 5.77 3.40
C VAL A 311 9.05 4.62 4.25
N HIS A 312 9.26 4.71 5.56
CA HIS A 312 8.80 3.74 6.54
C HIS A 312 7.41 4.17 7.04
N VAL A 313 6.37 3.57 6.49
CA VAL A 313 4.99 3.82 6.90
C VAL A 313 4.67 2.97 8.12
N ILE A 314 4.39 3.65 9.23
CA ILE A 314 4.16 3.04 10.54
C ILE A 314 2.68 2.67 10.67
N LYS A 315 2.42 1.46 11.13
CA LYS A 315 1.06 0.97 11.37
C LYS A 315 0.35 1.79 12.44
N ASN A 316 -0.96 1.79 12.40
CA ASN A 316 -1.79 2.38 13.46
C ASN A 316 -1.51 1.69 14.79
N ALA A 317 -1.33 2.46 15.88
CA ALA A 317 -1.20 1.91 17.22
C ALA A 317 -2.49 1.23 17.67
N HIS A 318 -3.63 1.84 17.33
CA HIS A 318 -4.98 1.28 17.52
C HIS A 318 -5.52 0.86 16.15
N PHE A 319 -5.21 -0.36 15.76
CA PHE A 319 -5.60 -0.85 14.43
C PHE A 319 -7.11 -1.08 14.29
N GLY A 320 -7.82 -1.14 15.40
CA GLY A 320 -9.25 -1.43 15.44
C GLY A 320 -9.55 -2.92 15.28
N VAL A 321 -10.79 -3.29 15.46
CA VAL A 321 -11.28 -4.67 15.36
C VAL A 321 -12.48 -4.69 14.45
N VAL A 322 -12.47 -5.58 13.46
CA VAL A 322 -13.68 -5.87 12.68
C VAL A 322 -14.56 -6.79 13.52
N LYS A 323 -15.75 -6.32 13.88
CA LYS A 323 -16.75 -7.16 14.53
C LYS A 323 -17.52 -7.95 13.48
N GLN A 324 -17.61 -9.26 13.70
CA GLN A 324 -18.57 -10.09 12.95
C GLN A 324 -19.91 -10.09 13.64
N LYS A 325 -20.97 -9.89 12.87
CA LYS A 325 -22.34 -10.11 13.35
C LYS A 325 -22.50 -11.57 13.77
N ASN A 326 -22.92 -11.80 15.00
CA ASN A 326 -23.26 -13.11 15.55
C ASN A 326 -24.39 -12.93 16.59
N LEU A 327 -24.81 -14.01 17.23
CA LEU A 327 -25.91 -13.97 18.23
C LEU A 327 -25.59 -13.10 19.45
N GLN A 328 -24.33 -12.91 19.81
CA GLN A 328 -23.87 -12.07 20.90
C GLN A 328 -23.56 -10.65 20.47
N ASN A 329 -23.22 -10.46 19.20
CA ASN A 329 -22.87 -9.16 18.62
C ASN A 329 -23.77 -8.89 17.41
N THR A 330 -24.79 -8.09 17.64
CA THR A 330 -25.81 -7.73 16.64
C THR A 330 -25.48 -6.45 15.89
N ASP A 331 -24.28 -5.88 16.10
CA ASP A 331 -23.84 -4.68 15.41
C ASP A 331 -23.93 -4.88 13.89
N LEU A 332 -24.71 -4.03 13.26
CA LEU A 332 -25.00 -4.09 11.82
C LEU A 332 -23.95 -3.41 10.97
N ASN A 333 -23.10 -2.59 11.55
CA ASN A 333 -22.20 -1.70 10.80
C ASN A 333 -20.82 -2.33 10.49
N GLY A 334 -20.63 -3.60 10.80
CA GLY A 334 -19.52 -4.41 10.29
C GLY A 334 -18.13 -4.05 10.80
N GLY A 335 -17.98 -3.11 11.76
CA GLY A 335 -16.66 -2.77 12.24
C GLY A 335 -16.64 -1.94 13.51
N GLU A 336 -15.57 -2.05 14.24
CA GLU A 336 -15.23 -1.18 15.35
C GLU A 336 -14.25 -0.10 14.87
N LEU A 337 -14.65 1.15 15.10
CA LEU A 337 -13.92 2.34 14.68
C LEU A 337 -12.80 2.72 15.67
N GLY A 338 -12.10 1.82 16.24
CA GLY A 338 -11.06 2.11 17.21
C GLY A 338 -9.75 2.60 16.61
N ALA A 339 -9.80 3.28 15.47
CA ALA A 339 -8.58 3.69 14.78
C ALA A 339 -8.02 5.02 15.25
N ASP A 340 -6.72 5.18 15.09
CA ASP A 340 -6.02 6.43 15.37
C ASP A 340 -6.52 7.58 14.47
N ASN A 341 -6.66 8.77 15.05
CA ASN A 341 -7.06 10.00 14.37
C ASN A 341 -5.88 10.99 14.26
N PRO A 342 -5.82 11.81 13.20
CA PRO A 342 -6.68 11.79 12.00
C PRO A 342 -6.17 10.80 10.96
N THR A 343 -6.98 9.83 10.63
CA THR A 343 -6.72 8.85 9.56
C THR A 343 -8.00 8.62 8.76
N PHE A 344 -7.89 7.98 7.57
CA PHE A 344 -9.07 7.53 6.82
C PHE A 344 -9.91 6.52 7.59
N HIS A 345 -9.32 5.86 8.56
CA HIS A 345 -9.99 4.94 9.47
C HIS A 345 -11.15 5.59 10.24
N ALA A 346 -11.06 6.87 10.54
CA ALA A 346 -12.11 7.59 11.25
C ALA A 346 -13.40 7.72 10.44
N SER A 347 -13.38 7.49 9.14
CA SER A 347 -14.54 7.53 8.25
C SER A 347 -15.18 6.17 7.99
N ILE A 348 -14.77 5.12 8.69
CA ILE A 348 -15.35 3.79 8.61
C ILE A 348 -16.81 3.78 9.09
N GLY A 349 -17.66 3.01 8.42
CA GLY A 349 -19.09 2.88 8.73
C GLY A 349 -19.96 3.98 8.12
N TRP A 350 -19.36 4.83 7.32
CA TRP A 350 -20.08 5.80 6.51
C TRP A 350 -20.97 5.09 5.47
N ASP A 351 -22.21 5.52 5.35
CA ASP A 351 -23.21 4.97 4.41
C ASP A 351 -23.35 3.43 4.47
N TRP A 352 -23.12 2.81 5.63
CA TRP A 352 -23.24 1.37 5.81
C TRP A 352 -22.29 0.54 4.93
N ILE A 353 -21.26 1.17 4.39
CA ILE A 353 -20.27 0.52 3.53
C ILE A 353 -19.39 -0.39 4.37
N THR A 354 -19.13 -1.57 3.87
CA THR A 354 -18.18 -2.51 4.46
C THR A 354 -16.78 -1.91 4.43
N ASN A 355 -16.02 -2.07 5.52
CA ASN A 355 -14.65 -1.62 5.59
C ASN A 355 -13.79 -2.22 4.49
N THR A 356 -13.07 -1.37 3.79
CA THR A 356 -12.02 -1.81 2.88
C THR A 356 -10.87 -2.43 3.70
N PRO A 357 -10.44 -3.67 3.40
CA PRO A 357 -9.26 -4.24 4.03
C PRO A 357 -8.03 -3.35 3.83
N GLY A 358 -7.12 -3.37 4.78
CA GLY A 358 -5.87 -2.65 4.68
C GLY A 358 -5.85 -1.26 5.25
N ARG A 359 -6.97 -0.78 5.75
CA ARG A 359 -7.05 0.48 6.51
C ARG A 359 -6.47 1.68 5.77
N GLU A 360 -6.55 1.67 4.44
CA GLU A 360 -6.03 2.69 3.53
C GLU A 360 -4.56 3.11 3.82
N ILE A 361 -3.78 2.22 4.44
CA ILE A 361 -2.36 2.46 4.73
C ILE A 361 -1.61 2.66 3.42
N GLY A 362 -0.74 3.68 3.36
CA GLY A 362 0.13 3.90 2.22
C GLY A 362 0.38 5.35 1.84
N ILE A 363 1.10 5.55 0.74
CA ILE A 363 1.35 6.85 0.14
C ILE A 363 0.18 7.13 -0.82
N TRP A 364 -0.89 7.72 -0.30
CA TRP A 364 -2.16 7.82 -1.01
C TRP A 364 -2.25 9.02 -1.95
N ASN A 365 -1.28 9.96 -1.85
CA ASN A 365 -1.22 11.14 -2.71
C ASN A 365 0.16 11.32 -3.32
N ASP A 366 0.36 12.38 -4.08
CA ASP A 366 1.55 12.62 -4.88
C ASP A 366 2.83 12.78 -4.05
N VAL A 367 3.95 12.27 -4.61
CA VAL A 367 5.32 12.52 -4.14
C VAL A 367 6.12 13.12 -5.28
N TYR A 368 6.78 14.25 -5.02
CA TYR A 368 7.50 14.98 -6.07
C TYR A 368 8.60 15.88 -5.53
N LEU A 369 9.53 16.23 -6.41
CA LEU A 369 10.50 17.27 -6.16
C LEU A 369 10.02 18.61 -6.72
N THR A 370 10.32 19.69 -5.99
CA THR A 370 10.19 21.06 -6.46
C THR A 370 11.49 21.83 -6.27
N HIS A 371 11.67 22.87 -7.07
CA HIS A 371 12.85 23.74 -7.00
C HIS A 371 12.40 25.20 -6.89
N ASP A 372 13.10 25.97 -6.08
CA ASP A 372 12.97 27.42 -6.04
C ASP A 372 14.33 28.11 -5.86
N ASN A 373 14.36 29.42 -5.89
CA ASN A 373 15.57 30.23 -5.69
C ASN A 373 15.60 30.86 -4.28
N GLY A 374 15.16 30.09 -3.30
CA GLY A 374 15.20 30.45 -1.88
C GLY A 374 13.95 31.16 -1.38
N VAL A 375 13.01 31.59 -2.26
CA VAL A 375 11.70 32.10 -1.83
C VAL A 375 10.61 31.25 -2.40
N SER A 376 9.74 30.76 -1.53
CA SER A 376 8.60 29.93 -1.91
C SER A 376 7.27 30.55 -1.50
N VAL A 377 6.22 30.19 -2.26
CA VAL A 377 4.82 30.55 -2.01
C VAL A 377 4.07 29.28 -1.63
N SER A 378 3.27 29.33 -0.57
CA SER A 378 2.43 28.21 -0.14
C SER A 378 1.05 28.67 0.34
N ASP A 379 0.13 27.70 0.42
CA ASP A 379 -1.18 27.82 1.05
C ASP A 379 -1.99 29.04 0.59
N PRO A 380 -2.25 29.21 -0.74
CA PRO A 380 -3.09 30.28 -1.21
C PRO A 380 -4.54 30.13 -0.71
N VAL A 381 -5.07 31.18 -0.12
CA VAL A 381 -6.44 31.25 0.40
C VAL A 381 -7.11 32.51 -0.13
N VAL A 382 -8.39 32.44 -0.43
CA VAL A 382 -9.23 33.60 -0.73
C VAL A 382 -10.37 33.59 0.26
N THR A 383 -10.40 34.57 1.16
CA THR A 383 -11.59 34.86 1.97
C THR A 383 -12.47 35.87 1.25
N SER A 384 -13.77 35.79 1.43
CA SER A 384 -14.69 36.70 0.77
C SER A 384 -15.85 37.11 1.67
N THR A 385 -16.28 38.36 1.49
CA THR A 385 -17.54 38.86 2.05
C THR A 385 -18.51 39.07 0.90
N LEU A 386 -19.64 38.37 0.95
CA LEU A 386 -20.64 38.37 -0.09
C LEU A 386 -21.86 39.21 0.32
N ASN A 387 -22.27 40.13 -0.58
CA ASN A 387 -23.58 40.76 -0.52
C ASN A 387 -24.56 39.99 -1.40
N LEU A 388 -25.43 39.18 -0.78
CA LEU A 388 -26.34 38.29 -1.50
C LEU A 388 -27.34 39.03 -2.43
N PRO A 389 -28.01 40.16 -2.03
CA PRO A 389 -28.94 40.83 -2.92
C PRO A 389 -28.33 41.25 -4.26
N ASP A 390 -27.06 41.66 -4.23
CA ASP A 390 -26.37 42.19 -5.42
C ASP A 390 -25.43 41.18 -6.07
N THR A 391 -25.23 40.01 -5.45
CA THR A 391 -24.24 39.01 -5.85
C THR A 391 -22.83 39.56 -6.01
N LEU A 392 -22.48 40.57 -5.19
CA LEU A 392 -21.17 41.22 -5.17
C LEU A 392 -20.33 40.69 -4.03
N ALA A 393 -19.11 40.32 -4.30
CA ALA A 393 -18.15 39.88 -3.28
C ALA A 393 -16.91 40.78 -3.24
N SER A 394 -16.47 41.08 -2.03
CA SER A 394 -15.13 41.62 -1.77
C SER A 394 -14.21 40.51 -1.32
N MET A 395 -13.06 40.35 -1.97
CA MET A 395 -12.13 39.22 -1.77
C MET A 395 -10.83 39.68 -1.15
N THR A 396 -10.32 38.87 -0.24
CA THR A 396 -8.98 39.04 0.36
C THR A 396 -8.13 37.80 0.08
N PRO A 397 -7.38 37.77 -1.03
CA PRO A 397 -6.39 36.74 -1.25
C PRO A 397 -5.25 36.82 -0.24
N SER A 398 -4.78 35.69 0.27
CA SER A 398 -3.57 35.59 1.07
C SER A 398 -2.74 34.37 0.71
N VAL A 399 -1.43 34.44 0.98
CA VAL A 399 -0.47 33.35 0.79
C VAL A 399 0.61 33.42 1.87
N PHE A 400 1.25 32.29 2.17
CA PHE A 400 2.49 32.30 2.92
C PHE A 400 3.68 32.42 1.97
N LEU A 401 4.57 33.38 2.27
CA LEU A 401 5.90 33.48 1.68
C LEU A 401 6.92 32.97 2.68
N GLN A 402 7.91 32.21 2.20
CA GLN A 402 9.03 31.77 3.02
C GLN A 402 10.35 32.05 2.28
N ASN A 403 11.24 32.80 2.92
CA ASN A 403 12.65 32.95 2.53
C ASN A 403 13.45 31.85 3.24
N ALA A 404 13.99 30.88 2.51
CA ALA A 404 14.82 29.80 3.04
C ALA A 404 16.31 30.15 3.15
N ASP A 405 16.71 31.31 2.66
CA ASP A 405 18.10 31.75 2.66
C ASP A 405 18.48 32.55 3.94
N ALA A 406 19.76 32.52 4.25
CA ALA A 406 20.33 33.26 5.35
C ALA A 406 20.55 34.78 5.03
N VAL A 407 20.04 35.26 3.89
CA VAL A 407 20.10 36.65 3.46
C VAL A 407 18.69 37.17 3.20
N ALA A 408 18.48 38.45 3.45
CA ALA A 408 17.23 39.13 3.14
C ALA A 408 16.98 39.13 1.63
N LYS A 409 15.71 38.97 1.21
CA LYS A 409 15.27 38.99 -0.19
C LYS A 409 14.08 39.89 -0.39
N THR A 410 14.08 40.64 -1.48
CA THR A 410 12.91 41.35 -1.94
C THR A 410 12.36 40.69 -3.20
N VAL A 411 11.07 40.37 -3.21
CA VAL A 411 10.39 39.67 -4.29
C VAL A 411 9.13 40.41 -4.68
N LYS A 412 8.76 40.28 -5.94
CA LYS A 412 7.44 40.71 -6.43
C LYS A 412 6.47 39.55 -6.33
N LEU A 413 5.49 39.70 -5.46
CA LEU A 413 4.38 38.75 -5.35
C LEU A 413 3.25 39.20 -6.26
N ALA A 414 2.85 38.35 -7.21
CA ALA A 414 1.76 38.61 -8.14
C ALA A 414 0.74 37.46 -8.13
N GLY A 415 -0.53 37.80 -8.21
CA GLY A 415 -1.63 36.83 -8.28
C GLY A 415 -2.75 37.30 -9.19
N TYR A 416 -3.67 36.38 -9.49
CA TYR A 416 -4.88 36.70 -10.23
C TYR A 416 -6.06 35.80 -9.80
N ILE A 417 -7.26 36.35 -9.87
CA ILE A 417 -8.52 35.64 -9.72
C ILE A 417 -9.35 35.93 -10.99
N GLY A 418 -9.49 34.94 -11.87
CA GLY A 418 -10.05 35.13 -13.17
C GLY A 418 -9.29 36.19 -13.98
N LYS A 419 -9.91 37.35 -14.22
CA LYS A 419 -9.29 38.50 -14.92
C LYS A 419 -8.71 39.56 -13.98
N ILE A 420 -8.95 39.44 -12.69
CA ILE A 420 -8.54 40.42 -11.69
C ILE A 420 -7.08 40.10 -11.31
N LYS A 421 -6.16 41.06 -11.54
CA LYS A 421 -4.74 40.96 -11.24
C LYS A 421 -4.40 41.84 -10.05
N PHE A 422 -3.48 41.38 -9.23
CA PHE A 422 -2.94 42.13 -8.08
C PHE A 422 -1.48 41.75 -7.86
N GLU A 423 -0.68 42.67 -7.36
CA GLU A 423 0.72 42.46 -7.09
C GLU A 423 1.25 43.45 -6.04
N GLN A 424 2.31 43.04 -5.32
CA GLN A 424 3.04 43.87 -4.42
C GLN A 424 4.50 43.41 -4.29
N GLU A 425 5.36 44.34 -3.93
CA GLU A 425 6.74 44.05 -3.54
C GLU A 425 6.81 43.68 -2.07
N VAL A 426 7.51 42.59 -1.75
CA VAL A 426 7.60 42.05 -0.39
C VAL A 426 9.06 41.81 -0.05
N SER A 427 9.56 42.45 1.01
CA SER A 427 10.87 42.20 1.57
C SER A 427 10.77 41.21 2.72
N LEU A 428 11.53 40.12 2.65
CA LEU A 428 11.60 39.05 3.63
C LEU A 428 12.97 39.02 4.29
N GLN A 429 13.00 38.94 5.61
CA GLN A 429 14.23 38.74 6.38
C GLN A 429 14.80 37.30 6.14
N PRO A 430 16.05 37.04 6.54
CA PRO A 430 16.62 35.70 6.51
C PRO A 430 15.73 34.68 7.26
N ASN A 431 15.45 33.55 6.63
CA ASN A 431 14.62 32.46 7.19
C ASN A 431 13.18 32.84 7.61
N GLU A 432 12.69 34.02 7.15
CA GLU A 432 11.36 34.49 7.49
C GLU A 432 10.27 33.71 6.75
N LYS A 433 9.22 33.32 7.50
CA LYS A 433 7.93 32.86 6.95
C LYS A 433 6.85 33.85 7.38
N ARG A 434 6.13 34.43 6.41
CA ARG A 434 5.12 35.46 6.66
C ARG A 434 3.89 35.25 5.76
N GLU A 435 2.71 35.46 6.32
CA GLU A 435 1.50 35.62 5.53
C GLU A 435 1.44 37.00 4.90
N VAL A 436 1.11 37.03 3.63
CA VAL A 436 0.95 38.24 2.84
C VAL A 436 -0.44 38.25 2.23
N SER A 437 -1.20 39.30 2.46
CA SER A 437 -2.60 39.42 1.98
C SER A 437 -2.78 40.67 1.14
N PHE A 438 -3.82 40.62 0.29
CA PHE A 438 -4.25 41.70 -0.58
C PHE A 438 -5.64 42.13 -0.13
N ALA A 439 -5.70 43.18 0.70
CA ALA A 439 -6.96 43.66 1.23
C ALA A 439 -7.73 44.48 0.20
N PRO A 440 -9.08 44.40 0.10
CA PRO A 440 -9.89 45.19 -0.84
C PRO A 440 -9.79 46.70 -0.59
N THR A 441 -9.33 47.16 0.58
CA THR A 441 -9.03 48.55 0.90
C THR A 441 -7.88 49.10 0.10
N ASP A 442 -6.87 48.27 -0.10
CA ASP A 442 -5.63 48.65 -0.78
C ASP A 442 -5.63 48.27 -2.26
N TYR A 443 -6.49 47.31 -2.60
CA TYR A 443 -6.65 46.74 -3.94
C TYR A 443 -8.13 46.86 -4.38
N PRO A 444 -8.57 48.04 -4.85
CA PRO A 444 -9.97 48.34 -5.20
C PRO A 444 -10.57 47.34 -6.23
N GLN A 445 -9.74 46.74 -7.10
CA GLN A 445 -10.15 45.72 -8.04
C GLN A 445 -10.63 44.42 -7.39
N LEU A 446 -10.41 44.21 -6.10
CA LEU A 446 -10.89 43.08 -5.30
C LEU A 446 -12.21 43.41 -4.57
N LYS A 447 -12.68 44.65 -4.65
CA LYS A 447 -13.88 45.12 -3.93
C LYS A 447 -15.12 45.00 -4.83
N ASN A 448 -16.22 44.49 -4.27
CA ASN A 448 -17.55 44.46 -4.91
C ASN A 448 -17.55 43.87 -6.32
N GLN A 449 -16.87 42.78 -6.51
CA GLN A 449 -16.81 42.08 -7.78
C GLN A 449 -18.03 41.16 -7.96
N ARG A 450 -18.63 41.19 -9.14
CA ARG A 450 -19.72 40.23 -9.46
C ARG A 450 -19.16 38.83 -9.57
N MET A 451 -19.77 37.91 -8.82
CA MET A 451 -19.33 36.51 -8.75
C MET A 451 -20.40 35.58 -9.35
N ASN A 452 -19.90 34.49 -9.95
CA ASN A 452 -20.75 33.35 -10.26
C ASN A 452 -20.89 32.52 -8.97
N LEU A 453 -22.09 32.55 -8.40
CA LEU A 453 -22.39 31.82 -7.18
C LEU A 453 -22.69 30.37 -7.51
N TRP A 454 -22.21 29.47 -6.63
CA TRP A 454 -22.66 28.09 -6.65
C TRP A 454 -23.93 27.95 -5.79
N TRP A 455 -24.88 27.25 -6.34
CA TRP A 455 -26.10 26.88 -5.63
C TRP A 455 -26.27 25.37 -5.63
N PRO A 456 -26.85 24.76 -4.57
CA PRO A 456 -27.23 23.36 -4.60
C PRO A 456 -28.18 23.04 -5.77
N ASN A 457 -28.11 21.80 -6.27
CA ASN A 457 -29.02 21.34 -7.30
C ASN A 457 -30.48 21.48 -6.82
N GLY A 458 -31.34 22.10 -7.64
CA GLY A 458 -32.74 22.33 -7.31
C GLY A 458 -33.05 23.70 -6.67
N TYR A 459 -32.04 24.57 -6.54
CA TYR A 459 -32.22 25.98 -6.14
C TYR A 459 -32.36 26.87 -7.34
#